data_2a6948c32571c7145d28cd5c95e82353
#
_entry.id   2a6948c32571c7145d28cd5c95e82353
#
_cell.length_a   1.000
_cell.length_b   1.000
_cell.length_c   1.000
_cell.angle_alpha   90.00
_cell.angle_beta   90.00
_cell.angle_gamma   90.00
#
_symmetry.space_group_name_H-M   'P 1'
#
loop_
_entity.id
_entity.type
_entity.pdbx_description
1 polymer ?
#
loop_
_entity_poly.entity_id
_entity_poly.type
_entity_poly.pdbx_seq_one_letter_code
_entity_poly.pdbx_strand_id
1 'polypeptide(L)'
;GPERQLEVNVQSANVHKDSVVYLFVHTRQQLVLGEKVSLSNGAAHFKINPGFLRGGISHFTVFNQQGKPVTERLYFKRPGQRTALEAATDQPVYGPRKKVAVDLAVPDKTGTGRHSNLSIAVYDAAPSVDPAGNDIFSYLWLSSDLKGRIESPEYYVYNQGPHAEEGLDN
;
A
#
# COMPACT_ATOMS: atom_id res chain seq x y z
N GLY A 1 10.99 -14.05 10.40
CA GLY A 1 11.37 -13.44 11.67
C GLY A 1 10.24 -12.58 12.21
N PRO A 2 10.20 -12.21 13.49
CA PRO A 2 9.18 -11.28 13.98
C PRO A 2 9.29 -9.95 13.24
N GLU A 3 8.18 -9.47 12.70
CA GLU A 3 8.12 -8.15 12.07
C GLU A 3 8.58 -7.11 13.11
N ARG A 4 9.55 -6.28 12.73
CA ARG A 4 10.06 -5.20 13.59
C ARG A 4 8.89 -4.27 13.95
N GLN A 5 8.68 -4.00 15.24
CA GLN A 5 7.65 -3.06 15.69
C GLN A 5 7.87 -1.68 15.08
N LEU A 6 6.78 -1.03 14.68
CA LEU A 6 6.79 0.38 14.29
C LEU A 6 6.73 1.23 15.56
N GLU A 7 7.63 2.19 15.66
CA GLU A 7 7.67 3.14 16.76
C GLU A 7 7.23 4.51 16.25
N VAL A 8 6.17 5.07 16.84
CA VAL A 8 5.70 6.41 16.56
C VAL A 8 6.04 7.29 17.76
N ASN A 9 6.95 8.24 17.54
CA ASN A 9 7.41 9.17 18.54
C ASN A 9 6.75 10.54 18.29
N VAL A 10 5.99 11.02 19.27
CA VAL A 10 5.32 12.31 19.22
C VAL A 10 6.01 13.24 20.20
N GLN A 11 6.40 14.43 19.74
CA GLN A 11 6.97 15.48 20.57
C GLN A 11 6.12 16.74 20.48
N SER A 12 5.88 17.38 21.60
CA SER A 12 5.13 18.64 21.72
C SER A 12 5.99 19.72 22.36
N ALA A 13 6.06 20.86 21.71
CA ALA A 13 6.73 22.05 22.29
C ALA A 13 5.93 22.68 23.44
N ASN A 14 4.62 22.48 23.46
CA ASN A 14 3.72 23.00 24.49
C ASN A 14 3.30 21.88 25.43
N VAL A 15 3.98 21.77 26.56
CA VAL A 15 3.69 20.76 27.57
C VAL A 15 2.87 21.35 28.67
N HIS A 16 1.60 20.95 28.77
CA HIS A 16 0.81 21.15 29.98
C HIS A 16 0.83 19.84 30.79
N LYS A 17 0.87 19.97 32.12
CA LYS A 17 0.78 18.82 33.02
C LYS A 17 -0.51 18.05 32.68
N ASP A 18 -0.41 16.74 32.55
CA ASP A 18 -1.54 15.86 32.23
C ASP A 18 -2.07 15.94 30.77
N SER A 19 -1.29 16.49 29.84
CA SER A 19 -1.66 16.46 28.42
C SER A 19 -1.65 15.04 27.87
N VAL A 20 -2.67 14.72 27.08
CA VAL A 20 -2.81 13.44 26.39
C VAL A 20 -2.85 13.64 24.90
N VAL A 21 -2.39 12.64 24.17
CA VAL A 21 -2.53 12.54 22.72
C VAL A 21 -3.19 11.22 22.37
N TYR A 22 -3.91 11.24 21.27
CA TYR A 22 -4.53 10.05 20.70
C TYR A 22 -3.88 9.79 19.35
N LEU A 23 -3.53 8.54 19.10
CA LEU A 23 -3.12 8.08 17.80
C LEU A 23 -4.23 7.26 17.17
N PHE A 24 -4.67 7.67 15.98
CA PHE A 24 -5.57 6.92 15.12
C PHE A 24 -4.82 6.43 13.90
N VAL A 25 -4.95 5.15 13.62
CA VAL A 25 -4.38 4.53 12.43
C VAL A 25 -5.50 3.92 11.61
N HIS A 26 -5.61 4.31 10.36
CA HIS A 26 -6.56 3.71 9.43
C HIS A 26 -5.89 3.37 8.10
N THR A 27 -6.40 2.32 7.45
CA THR A 27 -6.04 1.92 6.10
C THR A 27 -7.32 1.85 5.28
N ARG A 28 -7.38 2.56 4.16
CA ARG A 28 -8.57 2.59 3.28
C ARG A 28 -9.87 2.83 4.05
N GLN A 29 -9.89 3.87 4.88
CA GLN A 29 -11.05 4.29 5.70
C GLN A 29 -11.49 3.25 6.75
N GLN A 30 -10.74 2.18 6.97
CA GLN A 30 -11.01 1.23 8.05
C GLN A 30 -10.06 1.49 9.21
N LEU A 31 -10.63 1.77 10.38
CA LEU A 31 -9.86 1.95 11.61
C LEU A 31 -9.12 0.66 11.93
N VAL A 32 -7.81 0.78 12.12
CA VAL A 32 -6.91 -0.32 12.50
C VAL A 32 -6.58 -0.25 13.99
N LEU A 33 -6.28 0.98 14.48
CA LEU A 33 -5.86 1.20 15.85
C LEU A 33 -6.35 2.57 16.32
N GLY A 34 -6.81 2.64 17.58
CA GLY A 34 -7.02 3.88 18.31
C GLY A 34 -6.39 3.72 19.68
N GLU A 35 -5.40 4.55 20.02
CA GLU A 35 -4.65 4.47 21.25
C GLU A 35 -4.50 5.86 21.89
N LYS A 36 -4.52 5.91 23.24
CA LYS A 36 -4.36 7.10 24.03
C LYS A 36 -3.10 6.97 24.89
N VAL A 37 -2.24 7.99 24.85
CA VAL A 37 -1.02 8.05 25.67
C VAL A 37 -0.90 9.43 26.32
N SER A 38 -0.47 9.46 27.58
CA SER A 38 -0.14 10.70 28.28
C SER A 38 1.25 11.18 27.86
N LEU A 39 1.40 12.48 27.66
CA LEU A 39 2.69 13.10 27.40
C LEU A 39 3.54 13.09 28.67
N SER A 40 4.72 12.50 28.58
CA SER A 40 5.75 12.56 29.62
C SER A 40 6.88 13.47 29.13
N ASN A 41 7.14 14.55 29.83
CA ASN A 41 8.16 15.55 29.41
C ASN A 41 7.97 16.02 27.94
N GLY A 42 6.72 16.15 27.50
CA GLY A 42 6.41 16.56 26.13
C GLY A 42 6.50 15.47 25.08
N ALA A 43 6.76 14.23 25.46
CA ALA A 43 6.88 13.10 24.53
C ALA A 43 5.83 12.02 24.80
N ALA A 44 5.36 11.41 23.74
CA ALA A 44 4.56 10.18 23.77
C ALA A 44 5.15 9.15 22.79
N HIS A 45 5.10 7.88 23.15
CA HIS A 45 5.64 6.79 22.38
C HIS A 45 4.56 5.74 22.16
N PHE A 46 4.34 5.36 20.90
CA PHE A 46 3.43 4.31 20.53
C PHE A 46 4.22 3.17 19.87
N LYS A 47 3.85 1.93 20.18
CA LYS A 47 4.44 0.72 19.60
C LYS A 47 3.36 -0.06 18.87
N ILE A 48 3.49 -0.17 17.57
CA ILE A 48 2.48 -0.76 16.70
C ILE A 48 3.06 -2.02 16.06
N ASN A 49 2.30 -3.10 16.16
CA ASN A 49 2.64 -4.31 15.42
C ASN A 49 2.22 -4.13 13.94
N PRO A 50 3.17 -4.15 12.99
CA PRO A 50 2.86 -4.02 11.57
C PRO A 50 1.93 -5.12 11.05
N GLY A 51 1.85 -6.26 11.75
CA GLY A 51 0.93 -7.34 11.40
C GLY A 51 -0.54 -6.93 11.40
N PHE A 52 -0.92 -5.90 12.16
CA PHE A 52 -2.28 -5.34 12.16
C PHE A 52 -2.56 -4.44 10.97
N LEU A 53 -1.52 -3.87 10.34
CA LEU A 53 -1.68 -3.02 9.17
C LEU A 53 -1.95 -3.86 7.93
N ARG A 54 -2.88 -3.40 7.12
CA ARG A 54 -3.13 -3.98 5.80
C ARG A 54 -2.10 -3.48 4.79
N GLY A 55 -1.95 -4.18 3.68
CA GLY A 55 -1.16 -3.68 2.56
C GLY A 55 -1.74 -2.37 2.01
N GLY A 56 -0.88 -1.48 1.52
CA GLY A 56 -1.22 -0.16 1.03
C GLY A 56 -0.87 0.95 2.03
N ILE A 57 -1.42 2.12 1.82
CA ILE A 57 -1.18 3.31 2.64
C ILE A 57 -2.00 3.24 3.94
N SER A 58 -1.33 3.42 5.05
CA SER A 58 -1.94 3.64 6.36
C SER A 58 -1.69 5.07 6.80
N HIS A 59 -2.72 5.73 7.29
CA HIS A 59 -2.68 7.07 7.85
C HIS A 59 -2.52 7.00 9.36
N PHE A 60 -1.50 7.64 9.88
CA PHE A 60 -1.18 7.77 11.30
C PHE A 60 -1.47 9.19 11.72
N THR A 61 -2.64 9.43 12.27
CA THR A 61 -3.09 10.77 12.65
C THR A 61 -3.04 10.93 14.16
N VAL A 62 -2.32 11.93 14.62
CA VAL A 62 -2.27 12.31 16.05
C VAL A 62 -3.27 13.42 16.32
N PHE A 63 -4.08 13.22 17.35
CA PHE A 63 -5.04 14.19 17.85
C PHE A 63 -4.60 14.69 19.21
N ASN A 64 -4.85 15.97 19.49
CA ASN A 64 -4.67 16.53 20.81
C ASN A 64 -5.80 16.15 21.79
N GLN A 65 -5.71 16.60 23.01
CA GLN A 65 -6.69 16.33 24.08
C GLN A 65 -8.12 16.79 23.72
N GLN A 66 -8.27 17.79 22.85
CA GLN A 66 -9.56 18.30 22.39
C GLN A 66 -10.11 17.54 21.18
N GLY A 67 -9.44 16.48 20.74
CA GLY A 67 -9.83 15.71 19.56
C GLY A 67 -9.55 16.43 18.24
N LYS A 68 -8.69 17.46 18.23
CA LYS A 68 -8.27 18.14 17.00
C LYS A 68 -7.05 17.44 16.41
N PRO A 69 -7.05 17.10 15.10
CA PRO A 69 -5.87 16.54 14.45
C PRO A 69 -4.74 17.59 14.43
N VAL A 70 -3.54 17.17 14.80
CA VAL A 70 -2.36 18.05 14.92
C VAL A 70 -1.25 17.68 13.94
N THR A 71 -1.14 16.42 13.60
CA THR A 71 -0.18 15.95 12.60
C THR A 71 -0.62 14.61 12.02
N GLU A 72 -0.17 14.34 10.80
CA GLU A 72 -0.40 13.08 10.11
C GLU A 72 0.89 12.63 9.44
N ARG A 73 1.14 11.32 9.45
CA ARG A 73 2.18 10.67 8.67
C ARG A 73 1.60 9.47 7.95
N LEU A 74 2.03 9.28 6.72
CA LEU A 74 1.67 8.12 5.91
C LEU A 74 2.70 7.01 6.10
N TYR A 75 2.23 5.79 6.06
CA TYR A 75 3.07 4.60 6.08
C TYR A 75 2.61 3.63 5.01
N PHE A 76 3.51 3.23 4.13
CA PHE A 76 3.23 2.24 3.10
C PHE A 76 3.67 0.85 3.55
N LYS A 77 2.72 -0.07 3.63
CA LYS A 77 3.00 -1.50 3.80
C LYS A 77 2.83 -2.22 2.47
N ARG A 78 3.90 -2.85 2.00
CA ARG A 78 3.82 -3.66 0.78
C ARG A 78 2.83 -4.82 0.95
N PRO A 79 2.00 -5.09 -0.07
CA PRO A 79 1.07 -6.22 -0.02
C PRO A 79 1.85 -7.53 0.00
N GLY A 80 1.56 -8.39 1.00
CA GLY A 80 2.26 -9.66 1.17
C GLY A 80 1.83 -10.77 0.20
N GLN A 81 0.66 -10.65 -0.39
CA GLN A 81 0.13 -11.63 -1.35
C GLN A 81 -0.44 -10.93 -2.58
N ARG A 82 -0.07 -11.43 -3.73
CA ARG A 82 -0.65 -11.05 -5.03
C ARG A 82 -1.51 -12.19 -5.53
N THR A 83 -2.63 -11.85 -6.14
CA THR A 83 -3.38 -12.83 -6.92
C THR A 83 -2.58 -13.10 -8.18
N ALA A 84 -2.19 -14.34 -8.39
CA ALA A 84 -1.58 -14.75 -9.64
C ALA A 84 -2.65 -14.82 -10.73
N LEU A 85 -2.34 -14.32 -11.90
CA LEU A 85 -3.12 -14.52 -13.12
C LEU A 85 -2.21 -15.20 -14.13
N GLU A 86 -2.64 -16.35 -14.60
CA GLU A 86 -1.98 -17.06 -15.68
C GLU A 86 -2.72 -16.76 -16.98
N ALA A 87 -1.98 -16.39 -18.00
CA ALA A 87 -2.50 -16.14 -19.34
C ALA A 87 -1.67 -16.92 -20.37
N ALA A 88 -2.34 -17.68 -21.20
CA ALA A 88 -1.71 -18.43 -22.28
C ALA A 88 -2.49 -18.25 -23.57
N THR A 89 -1.78 -18.19 -24.68
CA THR A 89 -2.38 -18.21 -26.01
C THR A 89 -2.34 -19.62 -26.59
N ASP A 90 -3.34 -19.98 -27.39
CA ASP A 90 -3.41 -21.29 -28.05
C ASP A 90 -2.28 -21.51 -29.07
N GLN A 91 -1.61 -20.45 -29.53
CA GLN A 91 -0.48 -20.51 -30.44
C GLN A 91 0.57 -19.45 -30.08
N PRO A 92 1.86 -19.71 -30.33
CA PRO A 92 2.92 -18.75 -30.05
C PRO A 92 2.99 -17.58 -31.05
N VAL A 93 2.47 -17.79 -32.27
CA VAL A 93 2.50 -16.78 -33.35
C VAL A 93 1.22 -16.87 -34.16
N TYR A 94 0.68 -15.74 -34.55
CA TYR A 94 -0.52 -15.63 -35.37
C TYR A 94 -0.24 -14.86 -36.65
N GLY A 95 -0.83 -15.30 -37.75
CA GLY A 95 -0.86 -14.54 -38.99
C GLY A 95 -1.85 -13.37 -38.91
N PRO A 96 -1.79 -12.43 -39.86
CA PRO A 96 -2.71 -11.30 -39.90
C PRO A 96 -4.18 -11.75 -39.96
N ARG A 97 -5.03 -11.04 -39.21
CA ARG A 97 -6.51 -11.25 -39.16
C ARG A 97 -6.92 -12.66 -38.70
N LYS A 98 -6.08 -13.34 -37.94
CA LYS A 98 -6.42 -14.62 -37.32
C LYS A 98 -7.06 -14.39 -35.96
N LYS A 99 -7.99 -15.28 -35.60
CA LYS A 99 -8.57 -15.33 -34.26
C LYS A 99 -7.47 -15.76 -33.28
N VAL A 100 -7.38 -15.06 -32.17
CA VAL A 100 -6.52 -15.41 -31.03
C VAL A 100 -7.42 -15.93 -29.93
N ALA A 101 -7.13 -17.11 -29.41
CA ALA A 101 -7.73 -17.62 -28.18
C ALA A 101 -6.76 -17.40 -27.03
N VAL A 102 -7.26 -16.85 -25.92
CA VAL A 102 -6.47 -16.60 -24.72
C VAL A 102 -7.14 -17.33 -23.56
N ASP A 103 -6.43 -18.25 -22.96
CA ASP A 103 -6.85 -18.93 -21.75
C ASP A 103 -6.36 -18.16 -20.54
N LEU A 104 -7.29 -17.84 -19.61
CA LEU A 104 -6.99 -17.13 -18.38
C LEU A 104 -7.33 -18.00 -17.18
N ALA A 105 -6.40 -18.12 -16.25
CA ALA A 105 -6.60 -18.85 -15.01
C ALA A 105 -6.16 -18.01 -13.80
N VAL A 106 -6.96 -18.07 -12.73
CA VAL A 106 -6.62 -17.51 -11.42
C VAL A 106 -6.51 -18.67 -10.46
N PRO A 107 -5.30 -19.25 -10.30
CA PRO A 107 -5.10 -20.36 -9.38
C PRO A 107 -5.27 -19.89 -7.92
N ASP A 108 -5.85 -20.75 -7.11
CA ASP A 108 -5.80 -20.60 -5.66
C ASP A 108 -4.52 -21.24 -5.08
N LYS A 109 -4.40 -21.25 -3.76
CA LYS A 109 -3.23 -21.85 -3.09
C LYS A 109 -3.12 -23.36 -3.30
N THR A 110 -4.18 -24.00 -3.74
CA THR A 110 -4.23 -25.45 -4.01
C THR A 110 -4.03 -25.77 -5.49
N GLY A 111 -3.87 -24.75 -6.34
CA GLY A 111 -3.79 -24.89 -7.79
C GLY A 111 -5.15 -25.07 -8.48
N THR A 112 -6.24 -25.03 -7.71
CA THR A 112 -7.61 -25.08 -8.26
C THR A 112 -8.03 -23.69 -8.71
N GLY A 113 -8.69 -23.58 -9.86
CA GLY A 113 -9.17 -22.30 -10.36
C GLY A 113 -10.19 -21.65 -9.42
N ARG A 114 -10.09 -20.33 -9.24
CA ARG A 114 -11.05 -19.54 -8.47
C ARG A 114 -12.03 -18.83 -9.37
N HIS A 115 -13.28 -18.77 -8.92
CA HIS A 115 -14.26 -17.89 -9.55
C HIS A 115 -13.81 -16.43 -9.36
N SER A 116 -13.56 -15.73 -10.47
CA SER A 116 -12.96 -14.39 -10.45
C SER A 116 -13.62 -13.50 -11.48
N ASN A 117 -13.75 -12.22 -11.15
CA ASN A 117 -14.11 -11.19 -12.10
C ASN A 117 -12.84 -10.61 -12.71
N LEU A 118 -12.75 -10.67 -14.02
CA LEU A 118 -11.58 -10.22 -14.77
C LEU A 118 -12.00 -9.10 -15.73
N SER A 119 -11.09 -8.16 -15.95
CA SER A 119 -11.16 -7.21 -17.04
C SER A 119 -10.00 -7.43 -18.00
N ILE A 120 -10.22 -7.26 -19.28
CA ILE A 120 -9.21 -7.38 -20.32
C ILE A 120 -9.20 -6.12 -21.18
N ALA A 121 -8.02 -5.64 -21.52
CA ALA A 121 -7.81 -4.60 -22.51
C ALA A 121 -6.86 -5.14 -23.59
N VAL A 122 -7.18 -4.88 -24.83
CA VAL A 122 -6.33 -5.25 -25.97
C VAL A 122 -6.01 -3.98 -26.76
N TYR A 123 -4.74 -3.74 -26.96
CA TYR A 123 -4.25 -2.55 -27.69
C TYR A 123 -3.03 -2.94 -28.56
N ASP A 124 -2.77 -2.11 -29.55
CA ASP A 124 -1.57 -2.26 -30.36
C ASP A 124 -0.34 -1.86 -29.53
N ALA A 125 0.60 -2.76 -29.38
CA ALA A 125 1.87 -2.52 -28.69
C ALA A 125 2.81 -1.68 -29.54
N ALA A 126 2.44 -0.45 -29.82
CA ALA A 126 3.35 0.50 -30.47
C ALA A 126 4.57 0.78 -29.55
N PRO A 127 5.78 0.98 -30.11
CA PRO A 127 7.00 1.19 -29.32
C PRO A 127 6.96 2.36 -28.33
N SER A 128 5.96 3.23 -28.45
CA SER A 128 5.77 4.42 -27.59
C SER A 128 4.92 4.17 -26.36
N VAL A 129 4.34 3.00 -26.21
CA VAL A 129 3.58 2.63 -25.00
C VAL A 129 4.53 1.95 -24.05
N ASP A 130 4.91 2.65 -22.98
CA ASP A 130 5.64 2.04 -21.87
C ASP A 130 4.68 1.12 -21.09
N PRO A 131 4.79 -0.20 -21.23
CA PRO A 131 3.92 -1.14 -20.52
C PRO A 131 4.21 -1.17 -19.02
N ALA A 132 5.31 -0.57 -18.57
CA ALA A 132 5.74 -0.57 -17.17
C ALA A 132 5.14 0.61 -16.35
N GLY A 133 4.52 1.58 -17.00
CA GLY A 133 3.94 2.74 -16.31
C GLY A 133 2.56 2.43 -15.71
N ASN A 134 2.42 2.48 -14.40
CA ASN A 134 1.15 2.40 -13.66
C ASN A 134 0.33 1.12 -13.89
N ASP A 135 0.84 0.00 -13.43
CA ASP A 135 0.02 -1.20 -13.36
C ASP A 135 -1.10 -1.09 -12.28
N ILE A 136 -2.07 -1.99 -12.34
CA ILE A 136 -3.20 -2.00 -11.42
C ILE A 136 -2.78 -2.18 -9.96
N PHE A 137 -1.66 -2.84 -9.68
CA PHE A 137 -1.16 -3.05 -8.31
C PHE A 137 -0.57 -1.77 -7.76
N SER A 138 0.32 -1.12 -8.50
CA SER A 138 0.91 0.14 -8.09
C SER A 138 -0.15 1.23 -7.93
N TYR A 139 -1.16 1.23 -8.80
CA TYR A 139 -2.31 2.13 -8.65
C TYR A 139 -3.10 1.83 -7.37
N LEU A 140 -3.59 0.60 -7.20
CA LEU A 140 -4.46 0.24 -6.08
C LEU A 140 -3.78 0.27 -4.72
N TRP A 141 -2.48 -0.04 -4.65
CA TRP A 141 -1.78 -0.14 -3.39
C TRP A 141 -1.07 1.13 -2.96
N LEU A 142 -0.72 2.00 -3.89
CA LEU A 142 0.05 3.21 -3.62
C LEU A 142 -0.64 4.47 -4.16
N SER A 143 -0.79 4.60 -5.48
CA SER A 143 -1.15 5.87 -6.08
C SER A 143 -2.59 6.30 -5.82
N SER A 144 -3.55 5.37 -5.67
CA SER A 144 -4.97 5.69 -5.47
C SER A 144 -5.27 6.39 -4.15
N ASP A 145 -4.45 6.18 -3.15
CA ASP A 145 -4.64 6.74 -1.80
C ASP A 145 -3.84 8.04 -1.59
N LEU A 146 -3.04 8.45 -2.56
CA LEU A 146 -2.19 9.64 -2.50
C LEU A 146 -2.67 10.73 -3.44
N LYS A 147 -2.50 11.98 -3.02
CA LYS A 147 -2.76 13.14 -3.87
C LYS A 147 -1.53 13.48 -4.71
N GLY A 148 -1.74 13.71 -5.99
CA GLY A 148 -0.68 14.08 -6.92
C GLY A 148 -0.20 12.89 -7.77
N ARG A 149 0.90 13.10 -8.48
CA ARG A 149 1.51 12.09 -9.34
C ARG A 149 2.77 11.57 -8.67
N ILE A 150 2.84 10.25 -8.53
CA ILE A 150 4.05 9.56 -8.10
C ILE A 150 4.80 9.13 -9.35
N GLU A 151 6.08 9.44 -9.41
CA GLU A 151 6.96 8.97 -10.47
C GLU A 151 7.33 7.52 -10.20
N SER A 152 7.19 6.66 -11.21
CA SER A 152 7.52 5.24 -11.16
C SER A 152 6.97 4.51 -9.91
N PRO A 153 5.65 4.52 -9.66
CA PRO A 153 5.07 3.94 -8.46
C PRO A 153 5.32 2.43 -8.34
N GLU A 154 5.48 1.74 -9.47
CA GLU A 154 5.87 0.33 -9.54
C GLU A 154 7.22 0.07 -8.86
N TYR A 155 8.16 1.01 -8.91
CA TYR A 155 9.44 0.91 -8.24
C TYR A 155 9.29 0.68 -6.74
N TYR A 156 8.41 1.44 -6.08
CA TYR A 156 8.18 1.33 -4.63
C TYR A 156 7.40 0.09 -4.24
N VAL A 157 6.51 -0.37 -5.11
CA VAL A 157 5.70 -1.57 -4.85
C VAL A 157 6.52 -2.84 -5.02
N TYR A 158 7.43 -2.88 -6.01
CA TYR A 158 8.12 -4.12 -6.39
C TYR A 158 9.55 -4.20 -5.86
N ASN A 159 10.22 -3.08 -5.64
CA ASN A 159 11.61 -3.06 -5.21
C ASN A 159 11.69 -3.04 -3.67
N GLN A 160 12.55 -3.90 -3.11
CA GLN A 160 12.81 -4.03 -1.68
C GLN A 160 14.23 -3.55 -1.32
N GLY A 161 14.90 -2.84 -2.21
CA GLY A 161 16.22 -2.27 -1.96
C GLY A 161 16.16 -1.07 -1.01
N PRO A 162 17.29 -0.72 -0.36
CA PRO A 162 17.36 0.36 0.62
C PRO A 162 16.88 1.71 0.07
N HIS A 163 17.16 2.03 -1.19
CA HIS A 163 16.70 3.28 -1.81
C HIS A 163 15.18 3.35 -2.00
N ALA A 164 14.51 2.21 -2.19
CA ALA A 164 13.06 2.17 -2.26
C ALA A 164 12.42 2.39 -0.87
N GLU A 165 13.06 1.90 0.19
CA GLU A 165 12.64 2.14 1.58
C GLU A 165 12.82 3.60 1.97
N GLU A 166 13.97 4.20 1.68
CA GLU A 166 14.24 5.63 1.94
C GLU A 166 13.25 6.54 1.21
N GLY A 167 12.91 6.22 -0.05
CA GLY A 167 11.95 6.99 -0.83
C GLY A 167 10.52 6.91 -0.30
N LEU A 168 10.18 5.86 0.47
CA LEU A 168 8.87 5.72 1.12
C LEU A 168 8.81 6.43 2.48
N ASP A 169 9.95 6.83 3.04
CA ASP A 169 10.06 7.47 4.36
C ASP A 169 10.07 9.01 4.27
N ASN A 170 10.21 9.55 3.08
CA ASN A 170 10.19 10.99 2.79
C ASN A 170 8.80 11.45 2.32
#